data_00863e79f9a572de94c45dfd07d26945
#
_entry.id   00863e79f9a572de94c45dfd07d26945
#
_cell.length_a   1.000
_cell.length_b   1.000
_cell.length_c   1.000
_cell.angle_alpha   90.00
_cell.angle_beta   90.00
_cell.angle_gamma   90.00
#
_symmetry.space_group_name_H-M   'P 1'
#
loop_
_entity.id
_entity.type
_entity.pdbx_description
1 polymer ?
#
loop_
_entity_poly.entity_id
_entity_poly.type
_entity_poly.pdbx_seq_one_letter_code
_entity_poly.pdbx_strand_id
1 'polypeptide(L)'
;MTVPTRRRACIVGVGETRYARWGGITDASEHALALEAILNAVADAGLPVDRVDGLTSFAGDRNDAAFLAWDLGLPELRFANMVWMPGGGGGCAAVANAALAVESGQAEVVVAFRSLCQGQFHRFGQGPGARADREGAPRLRQAQTLLDAHLAYTLPFGMLNAPIAYALPMRRHMHLYGTTSAHMGHVAVTFRAHAARNPRAVMGQRPMTLADHQASPMIADPFRLFDCCLESDGACALVVATAERARDCRTRPVELLASAQGTVQGYGWGPFATVNIPDEHFASGGGTGVARRLWERAGLGPGAVDVAQIYDHFSGCVILSLEDFGFCARGEGGPYVASGVLAWPGGALPTNTHGGSLSEAYIHGLNHVVEGVRQLRGEATCQVDGAEVCLVTSAAGVPTSALLLGRQ
;
A
#
# COMPACT_ATOMS: atom_id res chain seq x y z
N MET A 1 -20.36 17.72 -31.59
CA MET A 1 -19.58 16.60 -31.01
C MET A 1 -20.14 16.37 -29.63
N THR A 2 -20.81 15.25 -29.41
CA THR A 2 -21.24 14.83 -28.07
C THR A 2 -19.98 14.44 -27.28
N VAL A 3 -19.74 15.10 -26.16
CA VAL A 3 -18.70 14.69 -25.21
C VAL A 3 -19.01 13.25 -24.83
N PRO A 4 -18.09 12.27 -25.01
CA PRO A 4 -18.36 10.89 -24.63
C PRO A 4 -18.70 10.87 -23.12
N THR A 5 -19.77 10.19 -22.76
CA THR A 5 -20.12 9.95 -21.35
C THR A 5 -18.90 9.29 -20.71
N ARG A 6 -18.36 9.89 -19.63
CA ARG A 6 -17.18 9.37 -18.94
C ARG A 6 -17.46 7.93 -18.51
N ARG A 7 -16.67 6.98 -19.01
CA ARG A 7 -16.73 5.58 -18.57
C ARG A 7 -16.29 5.55 -17.12
N ARG A 8 -16.97 4.81 -16.28
CA ARG A 8 -16.56 4.59 -14.89
C ARG A 8 -15.72 3.34 -14.81
N ALA A 9 -14.68 3.38 -14.00
CA ALA A 9 -13.84 2.22 -13.73
C ALA A 9 -14.32 1.48 -12.47
N CYS A 10 -14.29 0.14 -12.54
CA CYS A 10 -14.59 -0.74 -11.43
C CYS A 10 -13.48 -1.77 -11.25
N ILE A 11 -13.23 -2.17 -10.02
CA ILE A 11 -12.43 -3.34 -9.70
C ILE A 11 -13.37 -4.54 -9.74
N VAL A 12 -13.08 -5.50 -10.62
CA VAL A 12 -13.94 -6.65 -10.91
C VAL A 12 -13.33 -7.97 -10.50
N GLY A 13 -12.04 -8.01 -10.15
CA GLY A 13 -11.36 -9.21 -9.68
C GLY A 13 -10.21 -8.87 -8.74
N VAL A 14 -9.97 -9.76 -7.78
CA VAL A 14 -8.83 -9.70 -6.86
C VAL A 14 -8.16 -11.07 -6.78
N GLY A 15 -6.84 -11.09 -6.73
CA GLY A 15 -6.06 -12.32 -6.65
C GLY A 15 -4.83 -12.14 -5.77
N GLU A 16 -4.51 -13.20 -5.04
CA GLU A 16 -3.35 -13.27 -4.16
C GLU A 16 -2.71 -14.65 -4.31
N THR A 17 -1.42 -14.70 -4.01
CA THR A 17 -0.71 -15.95 -3.76
C THR A 17 -0.69 -16.22 -2.26
N ARG A 18 -0.10 -17.33 -1.83
CA ARG A 18 0.28 -17.51 -0.44
C ARG A 18 1.27 -16.42 -0.04
N TYR A 19 1.19 -15.97 1.20
CA TYR A 19 2.15 -15.07 1.80
C TYR A 19 3.11 -15.84 2.72
N ALA A 20 4.37 -15.46 2.69
CA ALA A 20 5.38 -15.99 3.58
C ALA A 20 6.30 -14.88 4.09
N ARG A 21 7.03 -15.15 5.16
CA ARG A 21 8.12 -14.27 5.60
C ARG A 21 9.23 -14.27 4.56
N TRP A 22 10.04 -13.25 4.60
CA TRP A 22 11.23 -13.08 3.78
C TRP A 22 12.00 -14.39 3.60
N GLY A 23 12.15 -14.81 2.33
CA GLY A 23 12.82 -16.06 1.96
C GLY A 23 12.03 -17.33 2.26
N GLY A 24 10.74 -17.21 2.59
CA GLY A 24 9.88 -18.37 2.87
C GLY A 24 9.32 -19.03 1.61
N ILE A 25 9.31 -18.33 0.47
CA ILE A 25 8.96 -18.92 -0.82
C ILE A 25 10.25 -19.24 -1.59
N THR A 26 10.54 -20.53 -1.75
CA THR A 26 11.76 -21.02 -2.42
C THR A 26 11.47 -21.82 -3.68
N ASP A 27 10.23 -22.18 -3.90
CA ASP A 27 9.72 -23.03 -4.98
C ASP A 27 9.07 -22.24 -6.14
N ALA A 28 9.00 -20.91 -6.04
CA ALA A 28 8.49 -20.03 -7.09
C ALA A 28 9.39 -18.81 -7.27
N SER A 29 9.54 -18.32 -8.50
CA SER A 29 10.19 -17.04 -8.78
C SER A 29 9.22 -15.88 -8.55
N GLU A 30 9.74 -14.66 -8.45
CA GLU A 30 8.91 -13.45 -8.36
C GLU A 30 7.97 -13.34 -9.57
N HIS A 31 8.46 -13.72 -10.75
CA HIS A 31 7.67 -13.77 -12.00
C HIS A 31 6.53 -14.78 -11.92
N ALA A 32 6.80 -16.00 -11.43
CA ALA A 32 5.78 -17.02 -11.25
C ALA A 32 4.69 -16.57 -10.25
N LEU A 33 5.08 -15.89 -9.17
CA LEU A 33 4.12 -15.33 -8.22
C LEU A 33 3.27 -14.21 -8.85
N ALA A 34 3.85 -13.38 -9.73
CA ALA A 34 3.08 -12.38 -10.48
C ALA A 34 2.02 -13.05 -11.38
N LEU A 35 2.42 -14.07 -12.15
CA LEU A 35 1.50 -14.83 -13.01
C LEU A 35 0.37 -15.47 -12.20
N GLU A 36 0.70 -16.15 -11.09
CA GLU A 36 -0.29 -16.78 -10.21
C GLU A 36 -1.31 -15.75 -9.68
N ALA A 37 -0.84 -14.60 -9.17
CA ALA A 37 -1.74 -13.57 -8.66
C ALA A 37 -2.64 -12.98 -9.76
N ILE A 38 -2.09 -12.74 -10.95
CA ILE A 38 -2.84 -12.25 -12.12
C ILE A 38 -3.92 -13.26 -12.52
N LEU A 39 -3.56 -14.52 -12.65
CA LEU A 39 -4.51 -15.60 -13.03
C LEU A 39 -5.60 -15.75 -11.96
N ASN A 40 -5.26 -15.69 -10.68
CA ASN A 40 -6.24 -15.73 -9.59
C ASN A 40 -7.20 -14.53 -9.66
N ALA A 41 -6.70 -13.33 -9.95
CA ALA A 41 -7.55 -12.14 -10.06
C ALA A 41 -8.49 -12.20 -11.28
N VAL A 42 -8.01 -12.69 -12.41
CA VAL A 42 -8.80 -12.87 -13.62
C VAL A 42 -9.86 -13.97 -13.42
N ALA A 43 -9.49 -15.06 -12.77
CA ALA A 43 -10.41 -16.14 -12.41
C ALA A 43 -11.48 -15.68 -11.41
N ASP A 44 -11.14 -14.81 -10.43
CA ASP A 44 -12.09 -14.20 -9.52
C ASP A 44 -13.11 -13.35 -10.28
N ALA A 45 -12.68 -12.53 -11.24
CA ALA A 45 -13.56 -11.76 -12.11
C ALA A 45 -14.47 -12.65 -12.98
N GLY A 46 -14.11 -13.92 -13.19
CA GLY A 46 -14.81 -14.82 -14.11
C GLY A 46 -14.53 -14.50 -15.59
N LEU A 47 -13.43 -13.82 -15.86
CA LEU A 47 -13.01 -13.48 -17.22
C LEU A 47 -12.02 -14.51 -17.77
N PRO A 48 -12.02 -14.77 -19.09
CA PRO A 48 -10.92 -15.47 -19.69
C PRO A 48 -9.67 -14.58 -19.76
N VAL A 49 -8.49 -15.16 -19.62
CA VAL A 49 -7.22 -14.43 -19.52
C VAL A 49 -6.91 -13.63 -20.79
N ASP A 50 -7.35 -14.10 -21.97
CA ASP A 50 -7.19 -13.43 -23.26
C ASP A 50 -7.98 -12.11 -23.39
N ARG A 51 -8.79 -11.77 -22.39
CA ARG A 51 -9.47 -10.47 -22.31
C ARG A 51 -8.63 -9.40 -21.66
N VAL A 52 -7.55 -9.77 -21.00
CA VAL A 52 -6.62 -8.79 -20.43
C VAL A 52 -5.83 -8.15 -21.57
N ASP A 53 -5.88 -6.82 -21.66
CA ASP A 53 -5.18 -6.04 -22.67
C ASP A 53 -4.33 -4.90 -22.06
N GLY A 54 -4.17 -4.89 -20.73
CA GLY A 54 -3.32 -3.93 -20.04
C GLY A 54 -2.73 -4.46 -18.75
N LEU A 55 -1.50 -4.04 -18.45
CA LEU A 55 -0.77 -4.37 -17.22
C LEU A 55 -0.20 -3.08 -16.60
N THR A 56 -0.28 -2.97 -15.28
CA THR A 56 0.34 -1.87 -14.53
C THR A 56 0.93 -2.36 -13.22
N SER A 57 2.06 -1.81 -12.85
CA SER A 57 2.73 -2.08 -11.57
C SER A 57 3.45 -0.83 -11.05
N PHE A 58 4.24 -0.93 -10.00
CA PHE A 58 4.88 0.21 -9.33
C PHE A 58 6.13 -0.19 -8.56
N ALA A 59 6.83 0.81 -8.03
CA ALA A 59 7.95 0.66 -7.11
C ALA A 59 9.12 -0.19 -7.66
N GLY A 60 9.42 -0.03 -8.94
CA GLY A 60 10.51 -0.78 -9.56
C GLY A 60 10.25 -2.29 -9.54
N ASP A 61 9.01 -2.71 -9.81
CA ASP A 61 8.68 -4.11 -10.04
C ASP A 61 9.63 -4.70 -11.08
N ARG A 62 10.11 -5.90 -10.85
CA ARG A 62 11.13 -6.53 -11.69
C ARG A 62 10.54 -7.37 -12.83
N ASN A 63 9.21 -7.46 -12.90
CA ASN A 63 8.55 -8.18 -13.99
C ASN A 63 8.35 -7.26 -15.18
N ASP A 64 8.85 -7.67 -16.33
CA ASP A 64 8.59 -6.98 -17.58
C ASP A 64 7.19 -7.32 -18.10
N ALA A 65 6.41 -6.30 -18.44
CA ALA A 65 5.03 -6.46 -18.89
C ALA A 65 4.93 -7.27 -20.20
N ALA A 66 5.93 -7.18 -21.08
CA ALA A 66 5.94 -7.94 -22.33
C ALA A 66 6.14 -9.45 -22.08
N PHE A 67 7.02 -9.82 -21.12
CA PHE A 67 7.20 -11.22 -20.74
C PHE A 67 5.96 -11.77 -20.04
N LEU A 68 5.33 -10.99 -19.14
CA LEU A 68 4.07 -11.39 -18.52
C LEU A 68 2.97 -11.59 -19.57
N ALA A 69 2.84 -10.67 -20.53
CA ALA A 69 1.85 -10.79 -21.61
C ALA A 69 2.09 -12.04 -22.46
N TRP A 70 3.35 -12.35 -22.76
CA TRP A 70 3.73 -13.56 -23.49
C TRP A 70 3.34 -14.81 -22.72
N ASP A 71 3.73 -14.91 -21.46
CA ASP A 71 3.48 -16.12 -20.64
C ASP A 71 1.98 -16.30 -20.32
N LEU A 72 1.22 -15.21 -20.22
CA LEU A 72 -0.24 -15.24 -20.08
C LEU A 72 -0.96 -15.58 -21.40
N GLY A 73 -0.26 -15.55 -22.55
CA GLY A 73 -0.86 -15.77 -23.86
C GLY A 73 -1.80 -14.66 -24.30
N LEU A 74 -1.52 -13.40 -23.92
CA LEU A 74 -2.37 -12.26 -24.29
C LEU A 74 -2.30 -12.01 -25.79
N PRO A 75 -3.46 -11.88 -26.48
CA PRO A 75 -3.47 -11.59 -27.92
C PRO A 75 -2.88 -10.23 -28.28
N GLU A 76 -3.05 -9.25 -27.40
CA GLU A 76 -2.58 -7.88 -27.54
C GLU A 76 -2.32 -7.26 -26.17
N LEU A 77 -1.23 -6.53 -26.02
CA LEU A 77 -0.96 -5.66 -24.86
C LEU A 77 -1.11 -4.20 -25.31
N ARG A 78 -2.27 -3.59 -25.05
CA ARG A 78 -2.62 -2.22 -25.47
C ARG A 78 -2.14 -1.17 -24.50
N PHE A 79 -1.96 -1.55 -23.23
CA PHE A 79 -1.52 -0.66 -22.16
C PHE A 79 -0.50 -1.33 -21.24
N ALA A 80 0.63 -0.68 -21.04
CA ALA A 80 1.63 -1.09 -20.06
C ALA A 80 2.16 0.16 -19.33
N ASN A 81 2.15 0.13 -18.01
CA ASN A 81 2.61 1.25 -17.19
C ASN A 81 3.31 0.77 -15.92
N MET A 82 4.41 1.45 -15.60
CA MET A 82 5.10 1.31 -14.31
C MET A 82 5.05 2.66 -13.59
N VAL A 83 4.35 2.73 -12.47
CA VAL A 83 4.30 3.97 -11.67
C VAL A 83 5.66 4.19 -11.02
N TRP A 84 6.30 5.28 -11.38
CA TRP A 84 7.60 5.67 -10.85
C TRP A 84 7.44 6.38 -9.50
N MET A 85 7.31 5.59 -8.45
CA MET A 85 7.28 6.06 -7.08
C MET A 85 8.09 5.13 -6.19
N PRO A 86 8.77 5.61 -5.16
CA PRO A 86 9.51 4.75 -4.24
C PRO A 86 8.56 3.96 -3.34
N GLY A 87 8.88 2.70 -3.10
CA GLY A 87 8.18 1.82 -2.16
C GLY A 87 6.67 1.76 -2.40
N GLY A 88 5.91 1.72 -1.33
CA GLY A 88 4.46 1.56 -1.36
C GLY A 88 3.65 2.76 -1.86
N GLY A 89 4.26 3.93 -2.06
CA GLY A 89 3.55 5.14 -2.52
C GLY A 89 2.79 4.98 -3.84
N GLY A 90 3.22 4.03 -4.68
CA GLY A 90 2.64 3.74 -5.99
C GLY A 90 1.48 2.77 -6.03
N GLY A 91 1.13 2.08 -4.92
CA GLY A 91 0.11 1.03 -4.93
C GLY A 91 -1.25 1.50 -5.42
N CYS A 92 -1.80 2.50 -4.78
CA CYS A 92 -3.06 3.13 -5.21
C CYS A 92 -2.93 3.81 -6.59
N ALA A 93 -1.77 4.38 -6.92
CA ALA A 93 -1.53 5.01 -8.21
C ALA A 93 -1.53 4.00 -9.37
N ALA A 94 -1.02 2.79 -9.18
CA ALA A 94 -1.08 1.74 -10.20
C ALA A 94 -2.53 1.39 -10.53
N VAL A 95 -3.38 1.22 -9.52
CA VAL A 95 -4.83 0.99 -9.71
C VAL A 95 -5.52 2.20 -10.36
N ALA A 96 -5.16 3.41 -9.95
CA ALA A 96 -5.68 4.64 -10.58
C ALA A 96 -5.29 4.76 -12.05
N ASN A 97 -4.05 4.36 -12.42
CA ASN A 97 -3.61 4.36 -13.82
C ASN A 97 -4.33 3.30 -14.64
N ALA A 98 -4.60 2.11 -14.06
CA ALA A 98 -5.45 1.10 -14.69
C ALA A 98 -6.85 1.67 -14.96
N ALA A 99 -7.44 2.35 -13.97
CA ALA A 99 -8.74 3.01 -14.12
C ALA A 99 -8.73 4.06 -15.23
N LEU A 100 -7.71 4.93 -15.27
CA LEU A 100 -7.57 5.94 -16.32
C LEU A 100 -7.46 5.31 -17.71
N ALA A 101 -6.74 4.21 -17.86
CA ALA A 101 -6.59 3.50 -19.12
C ALA A 101 -7.95 2.97 -19.65
N VAL A 102 -8.76 2.36 -18.78
CA VAL A 102 -10.09 1.87 -19.18
C VAL A 102 -11.10 2.99 -19.38
N GLU A 103 -11.07 4.05 -18.57
CA GLU A 103 -11.93 5.22 -18.71
C GLU A 103 -11.67 5.98 -20.02
N SER A 104 -10.42 6.07 -20.44
CA SER A 104 -9.99 6.72 -21.69
C SER A 104 -10.16 5.84 -22.93
N GLY A 105 -10.43 4.54 -22.75
CA GLY A 105 -10.55 3.58 -23.84
C GLY A 105 -9.20 3.14 -24.46
N GLN A 106 -8.09 3.39 -23.77
CA GLN A 106 -6.78 2.86 -24.18
C GLN A 106 -6.69 1.33 -24.00
N ALA A 107 -7.39 0.80 -23.00
CA ALA A 107 -7.55 -0.62 -22.76
C ALA A 107 -8.96 -0.91 -22.25
N GLU A 108 -9.37 -2.19 -22.26
CA GLU A 108 -10.68 -2.61 -21.75
C GLU A 108 -10.59 -3.30 -20.39
N VAL A 109 -9.54 -4.09 -20.18
CA VAL A 109 -9.30 -4.88 -18.97
C VAL A 109 -7.84 -4.76 -18.58
N VAL A 110 -7.56 -4.04 -17.51
CA VAL A 110 -6.20 -3.78 -17.04
C VAL A 110 -5.98 -4.45 -15.70
N VAL A 111 -4.88 -5.17 -15.56
CA VAL A 111 -4.48 -5.77 -14.29
C VAL A 111 -3.40 -4.92 -13.62
N ALA A 112 -3.70 -4.45 -12.41
CA ALA A 112 -2.72 -3.86 -11.51
C ALA A 112 -2.15 -4.97 -10.61
N PHE A 113 -0.84 -5.13 -10.56
CA PHE A 113 -0.19 -6.21 -9.82
C PHE A 113 1.06 -5.77 -9.06
N ARG A 114 1.44 -6.55 -8.08
CA ARG A 114 2.73 -6.46 -7.39
C ARG A 114 3.15 -7.84 -6.92
N SER A 115 4.39 -8.23 -7.20
CA SER A 115 4.99 -9.43 -6.64
C SER A 115 6.28 -9.09 -5.91
N LEU A 116 6.57 -9.85 -4.87
CA LEU A 116 7.79 -9.76 -4.07
C LEU A 116 8.27 -11.15 -3.74
N CYS A 117 9.52 -11.45 -4.06
CA CYS A 117 10.23 -12.62 -3.60
C CYS A 117 11.57 -12.17 -3.01
N GLN A 118 11.47 -11.48 -1.88
CA GLN A 118 12.59 -10.74 -1.30
C GLN A 118 13.76 -11.64 -0.89
N GLY A 119 13.48 -12.91 -0.60
CA GLY A 119 14.53 -13.89 -0.29
C GLY A 119 15.47 -14.19 -1.45
N GLN A 120 15.03 -13.95 -2.69
CA GLN A 120 15.82 -14.13 -3.92
C GLN A 120 16.62 -12.88 -4.30
N PHE A 121 16.40 -11.74 -3.64
CA PHE A 121 16.99 -10.45 -3.96
C PHE A 121 17.56 -9.76 -2.71
N HIS A 122 18.02 -8.52 -2.89
CA HIS A 122 18.43 -7.69 -1.75
C HIS A 122 17.21 -7.35 -0.88
N ARG A 123 17.41 -7.46 0.42
CA ARG A 123 16.41 -7.14 1.42
C ARG A 123 16.10 -5.64 1.41
N PHE A 124 14.83 -5.26 1.28
CA PHE A 124 14.39 -3.89 1.46
C PHE A 124 14.73 -3.42 2.89
N GLY A 125 15.19 -2.19 3.04
CA GLY A 125 15.54 -1.64 4.35
C GLY A 125 16.96 -1.94 4.82
N GLN A 126 17.73 -2.78 4.13
CA GLN A 126 19.15 -2.89 4.34
C GLN A 126 19.90 -1.90 3.42
N GLY A 127 20.75 -1.06 4.00
CA GLY A 127 21.56 -0.13 3.26
C GLY A 127 22.51 -0.82 2.27
N PRO A 128 23.07 -0.06 1.31
CA PRO A 128 23.89 -0.61 0.21
C PRO A 128 25.14 -1.39 0.63
N GLY A 129 25.49 -1.44 1.92
CA GLY A 129 26.66 -2.11 2.45
C GLY A 129 26.42 -3.46 3.14
N ALA A 130 25.17 -3.88 3.34
CA ALA A 130 24.90 -5.00 4.25
C ALA A 130 25.13 -6.41 3.67
N ARG A 131 25.40 -6.58 2.37
CA ARG A 131 25.80 -7.85 1.75
C ARG A 131 26.62 -7.63 0.47
N ALA A 132 27.88 -7.23 0.63
CA ALA A 132 28.85 -7.26 -0.47
C ALA A 132 29.43 -8.67 -0.75
N ASP A 133 29.09 -9.69 0.04
CA ASP A 133 29.89 -10.92 0.17
C ASP A 133 29.21 -12.19 -0.38
N ARG A 134 28.31 -12.09 -1.37
CA ARG A 134 28.02 -13.26 -2.20
C ARG A 134 28.68 -13.05 -3.56
N GLU A 135 29.84 -13.68 -3.72
CA GLU A 135 30.54 -13.83 -4.99
C GLU A 135 29.55 -14.32 -6.06
N GLY A 136 29.46 -13.57 -7.18
CA GLY A 136 28.80 -14.01 -8.40
C GLY A 136 27.55 -13.28 -8.86
N ALA A 137 26.96 -12.34 -8.09
CA ALA A 137 25.88 -11.52 -8.61
C ALA A 137 26.43 -10.43 -9.55
N PRO A 138 25.94 -10.30 -10.81
CA PRO A 138 26.33 -9.19 -11.65
C PRO A 138 25.94 -7.88 -10.97
N ARG A 139 26.93 -7.04 -10.71
CA ARG A 139 26.71 -5.67 -10.22
C ARG A 139 26.06 -4.88 -11.37
N LEU A 140 24.77 -4.90 -11.49
CA LEU A 140 24.03 -3.87 -12.21
C LEU A 140 24.22 -2.57 -11.40
N ARG A 141 25.30 -1.85 -11.70
CA ARG A 141 25.40 -0.45 -11.37
C ARG A 141 24.39 0.31 -12.22
N GLN A 142 23.16 0.28 -11.81
CA GLN A 142 22.24 1.33 -12.20
C GLN A 142 22.71 2.58 -11.47
N ALA A 143 23.32 3.50 -12.20
CA ALA A 143 23.66 4.82 -11.70
C ALA A 143 22.35 5.54 -11.36
N GLN A 144 21.89 5.41 -10.13
CA GLN A 144 20.78 6.17 -9.58
C GLN A 144 21.32 7.52 -9.09
N THR A 145 21.77 8.35 -10.02
CA THR A 145 22.49 9.59 -9.72
C THR A 145 21.74 10.53 -8.77
N LEU A 146 20.41 10.59 -8.83
CA LEU A 146 19.61 11.43 -7.92
C LEU A 146 19.47 10.79 -6.52
N LEU A 147 19.24 9.48 -6.44
CA LEU A 147 19.17 8.77 -5.17
C LEU A 147 20.54 8.78 -4.47
N ASP A 148 21.61 8.57 -5.22
CA ASP A 148 22.97 8.62 -4.70
C ASP A 148 23.34 10.02 -4.19
N ALA A 149 22.88 11.09 -4.83
CA ALA A 149 23.09 12.45 -4.37
C ALA A 149 22.38 12.72 -3.02
N HIS A 150 21.13 12.28 -2.85
CA HIS A 150 20.42 12.40 -1.57
C HIS A 150 21.06 11.55 -0.48
N LEU A 151 21.44 10.32 -0.79
CA LEU A 151 22.13 9.44 0.14
C LEU A 151 23.50 10.00 0.56
N ALA A 152 24.19 10.71 -0.33
CA ALA A 152 25.48 11.34 -0.01
C ALA A 152 25.37 12.35 1.15
N TYR A 153 24.22 13.01 1.31
CA TYR A 153 23.97 13.92 2.45
C TYR A 153 23.55 13.19 3.73
N THR A 154 22.90 12.06 3.63
CA THR A 154 22.26 11.38 4.76
C THR A 154 23.06 10.20 5.29
N LEU A 155 23.77 9.48 4.42
CA LEU A 155 24.60 8.34 4.80
C LEU A 155 25.67 8.67 5.87
N PRO A 156 26.41 9.81 5.80
CA PRO A 156 27.38 10.17 6.82
C PRO A 156 26.78 10.33 8.22
N PHE A 157 25.47 10.60 8.31
CA PHE A 157 24.72 10.73 9.57
C PHE A 157 24.02 9.42 9.97
N GLY A 158 24.31 8.31 9.29
CA GLY A 158 23.76 7.00 9.62
C GLY A 158 22.35 6.74 9.09
N MET A 159 21.79 7.59 8.23
CA MET A 159 20.48 7.36 7.63
C MET A 159 20.60 6.33 6.49
N LEU A 160 20.62 5.06 6.87
CA LEU A 160 20.93 3.94 5.98
C LEU A 160 19.71 3.21 5.42
N ASN A 161 18.53 3.39 6.04
CA ASN A 161 17.33 2.60 5.71
C ASN A 161 16.02 3.35 6.05
N ALA A 162 14.90 2.77 5.61
CA ALA A 162 13.58 3.36 5.79
C ALA A 162 13.19 3.57 7.27
N PRO A 163 13.42 2.63 8.22
CA PRO A 163 13.09 2.87 9.63
C PRO A 163 13.71 4.14 10.18
N ILE A 164 14.99 4.40 9.90
CA ILE A 164 15.70 5.60 10.37
C ILE A 164 15.09 6.86 9.74
N ALA A 165 14.78 6.80 8.45
CA ALA A 165 14.21 7.94 7.74
C ALA A 165 12.84 8.35 8.26
N TYR A 166 11.94 7.37 8.48
CA TYR A 166 10.59 7.64 9.01
C TYR A 166 10.58 7.91 10.52
N ALA A 167 11.64 7.53 11.25
CA ALA A 167 11.81 7.88 12.65
C ALA A 167 11.89 9.41 12.85
N LEU A 168 12.48 10.17 11.92
CA LEU A 168 12.64 11.62 12.03
C LEU A 168 11.31 12.37 12.12
N PRO A 169 10.38 12.24 11.16
CA PRO A 169 9.08 12.90 11.25
C PRO A 169 8.28 12.40 12.44
N MET A 170 8.38 11.12 12.80
CA MET A 170 7.69 10.59 13.97
C MET A 170 8.25 11.16 15.29
N ARG A 171 9.57 11.29 15.43
CA ARG A 171 10.18 11.95 16.60
C ARG A 171 9.78 13.43 16.68
N ARG A 172 9.71 14.11 15.53
CA ARG A 172 9.20 15.50 15.50
C ARG A 172 7.77 15.57 15.96
N HIS A 173 6.90 14.68 15.49
CA HIS A 173 5.50 14.59 15.92
C HIS A 173 5.39 14.35 17.43
N MET A 174 6.18 13.40 17.96
CA MET A 174 6.23 13.13 19.42
C MET A 174 6.66 14.37 20.21
N HIS A 175 7.65 15.11 19.70
CA HIS A 175 8.13 16.33 20.37
C HIS A 175 7.08 17.44 20.39
N LEU A 176 6.40 17.67 19.26
CA LEU A 176 5.44 18.75 19.12
C LEU A 176 4.11 18.47 19.85
N TYR A 177 3.67 17.21 19.83
CA TYR A 177 2.29 16.86 20.21
C TYR A 177 2.19 15.83 21.33
N GLY A 178 3.31 15.35 21.85
CA GLY A 178 3.30 14.41 22.97
C GLY A 178 2.86 12.97 22.61
N THR A 179 2.84 12.62 21.33
CA THR A 179 2.60 11.23 20.92
C THR A 179 3.65 10.32 21.54
N THR A 180 3.25 9.13 21.96
CA THR A 180 4.10 8.18 22.69
C THR A 180 4.32 6.86 21.93
N SER A 181 5.31 6.10 22.35
CA SER A 181 5.50 4.73 21.86
C SER A 181 4.28 3.82 22.16
N ALA A 182 3.55 4.07 23.25
CA ALA A 182 2.32 3.34 23.55
C ALA A 182 1.22 3.61 22.52
N HIS A 183 1.09 4.84 22.01
CA HIS A 183 0.14 5.16 20.93
C HIS A 183 0.43 4.36 19.68
N MET A 184 1.70 4.24 19.28
CA MET A 184 2.13 3.38 18.17
C MET A 184 1.84 1.90 18.47
N GLY A 185 2.05 1.47 19.70
CA GLY A 185 1.70 0.12 20.17
C GLY A 185 0.22 -0.21 20.03
N HIS A 186 -0.69 0.75 20.27
CA HIS A 186 -2.13 0.53 20.04
C HIS A 186 -2.44 0.22 18.58
N VAL A 187 -1.79 0.89 17.63
CA VAL A 187 -1.92 0.56 16.20
C VAL A 187 -1.48 -0.89 15.94
N ALA A 188 -0.26 -1.23 16.36
CA ALA A 188 0.33 -2.55 16.10
C ALA A 188 -0.48 -3.69 16.74
N VAL A 189 -0.96 -3.52 17.97
CA VAL A 189 -1.79 -4.51 18.69
C VAL A 189 -3.14 -4.68 18.01
N THR A 190 -3.78 -3.61 17.59
CA THR A 190 -5.08 -3.65 16.88
C THR A 190 -4.95 -4.44 15.58
N PHE A 191 -3.95 -4.13 14.76
CA PHE A 191 -3.76 -4.84 13.49
C PHE A 191 -3.35 -6.31 13.69
N ARG A 192 -2.60 -6.62 14.76
CA ARG A 192 -2.33 -8.01 15.14
C ARG A 192 -3.59 -8.76 15.57
N ALA A 193 -4.53 -8.11 16.24
CA ALA A 193 -5.81 -8.72 16.61
C ALA A 193 -6.67 -9.02 15.38
N HIS A 194 -6.64 -8.15 14.35
CA HIS A 194 -7.28 -8.42 13.06
C HIS A 194 -6.61 -9.59 12.34
N ALA A 195 -5.28 -9.59 12.25
CA ALA A 195 -4.51 -10.67 11.63
C ALA A 195 -4.78 -12.04 12.28
N ALA A 196 -5.03 -12.07 13.59
CA ALA A 196 -5.33 -13.31 14.30
C ALA A 196 -6.61 -14.02 13.83
N ARG A 197 -7.48 -13.31 13.12
CA ARG A 197 -8.69 -13.84 12.48
C ARG A 197 -8.49 -14.17 11.00
N ASN A 198 -7.44 -13.64 10.39
CA ASN A 198 -7.16 -13.84 8.98
C ASN A 198 -6.25 -15.06 8.76
N PRO A 199 -6.75 -16.15 8.15
CA PRO A 199 -5.96 -17.36 7.94
C PRO A 199 -4.76 -17.16 6.98
N ARG A 200 -4.75 -16.11 6.18
CA ARG A 200 -3.66 -15.77 5.28
C ARG A 200 -2.53 -15.00 5.96
N ALA A 201 -2.81 -14.43 7.15
CA ALA A 201 -1.86 -13.55 7.82
C ALA A 201 -0.64 -14.30 8.34
N VAL A 202 0.55 -13.84 7.95
CA VAL A 202 1.85 -14.40 8.37
C VAL A 202 2.03 -14.40 9.88
N MET A 203 1.44 -13.41 10.57
CA MET A 203 1.51 -13.28 12.03
C MET A 203 0.22 -13.70 12.76
N GLY A 204 -0.75 -14.28 12.06
CA GLY A 204 -2.07 -14.61 12.60
C GLY A 204 -2.03 -15.51 13.85
N GLN A 205 -1.07 -16.44 13.93
CA GLN A 205 -0.91 -17.35 15.08
C GLN A 205 -0.05 -16.77 16.22
N ARG A 206 0.24 -15.47 16.21
CA ARG A 206 1.12 -14.81 17.17
C ARG A 206 0.43 -13.61 17.79
N PRO A 207 -0.43 -13.81 18.78
CA PRO A 207 -1.08 -12.72 19.50
C PRO A 207 -0.05 -11.77 20.10
N MET A 208 -0.41 -10.53 20.32
CA MET A 208 0.46 -9.51 20.85
C MET A 208 -0.32 -8.59 21.79
N THR A 209 0.23 -8.31 22.95
CA THR A 209 -0.25 -7.31 23.90
C THR A 209 0.53 -6.00 23.77
N LEU A 210 0.03 -4.93 24.38
CA LEU A 210 0.78 -3.67 24.45
C LEU A 210 2.09 -3.84 25.24
N ALA A 211 2.11 -4.70 26.24
CA ALA A 211 3.32 -5.02 27.01
C ALA A 211 4.37 -5.70 26.12
N ASP A 212 3.96 -6.65 25.27
CA ASP A 212 4.87 -7.30 24.31
C ASP A 212 5.45 -6.30 23.32
N HIS A 213 4.61 -5.37 22.82
CA HIS A 213 5.09 -4.29 21.95
C HIS A 213 6.14 -3.45 22.65
N GLN A 214 5.86 -2.97 23.87
CA GLN A 214 6.77 -2.11 24.62
C GLN A 214 8.06 -2.81 25.05
N ALA A 215 8.05 -4.13 25.21
CA ALA A 215 9.24 -4.93 25.51
C ALA A 215 10.05 -5.30 24.26
N SER A 216 9.52 -5.07 23.05
CA SER A 216 10.21 -5.46 21.81
C SER A 216 11.45 -4.59 21.56
N PRO A 217 12.48 -5.14 20.85
CA PRO A 217 13.72 -4.42 20.59
C PRO A 217 13.49 -3.11 19.82
N MET A 218 14.26 -2.09 20.15
CA MET A 218 14.32 -0.84 19.39
C MET A 218 15.07 -1.06 18.06
N ILE A 219 14.45 -0.69 16.95
CA ILE A 219 15.05 -0.77 15.60
C ILE A 219 15.67 0.58 15.21
N ALA A 220 14.89 1.66 15.35
CA ALA A 220 15.32 3.03 15.11
C ALA A 220 14.42 3.94 15.95
N ASP A 221 14.95 4.54 17.02
CA ASP A 221 14.15 5.37 17.94
C ASP A 221 13.32 6.42 17.18
N PRO A 222 11.96 6.41 17.27
CA PRO A 222 11.14 5.75 18.28
C PRO A 222 10.57 4.37 17.90
N PHE A 223 10.91 3.82 16.75
CA PHE A 223 10.32 2.57 16.26
C PHE A 223 10.94 1.33 16.90
N ARG A 224 10.08 0.49 17.45
CA ARG A 224 10.41 -0.85 17.93
C ARG A 224 10.18 -1.88 16.81
N LEU A 225 10.57 -3.13 17.06
CA LEU A 225 10.41 -4.23 16.11
C LEU A 225 8.95 -4.37 15.63
N PHE A 226 7.98 -4.25 16.52
CA PHE A 226 6.57 -4.40 16.17
C PHE A 226 5.92 -3.13 15.61
N ASP A 227 6.66 -2.03 15.54
CA ASP A 227 6.28 -0.85 14.77
C ASP A 227 6.63 -0.96 13.28
N CYS A 228 7.44 -1.94 12.90
CA CYS A 228 7.92 -2.12 11.53
C CYS A 228 7.11 -3.18 10.79
N CYS A 229 6.82 -2.93 9.51
CA CYS A 229 6.15 -3.90 8.65
C CYS A 229 6.97 -5.19 8.50
N LEU A 230 6.27 -6.24 8.09
CA LEU A 230 6.92 -7.49 7.74
C LEU A 230 7.74 -7.31 6.47
N GLU A 231 8.75 -8.14 6.31
CA GLU A 231 9.34 -8.41 5.01
C GLU A 231 8.76 -9.73 4.54
N SER A 232 8.11 -9.72 3.37
CA SER A 232 7.29 -10.84 2.92
C SER A 232 7.62 -11.25 1.49
N ASP A 233 7.39 -12.52 1.19
CA ASP A 233 7.28 -13.05 -0.16
C ASP A 233 5.80 -13.27 -0.48
N GLY A 234 5.41 -13.02 -1.72
CA GLY A 234 4.06 -13.19 -2.22
C GLY A 234 3.69 -12.18 -3.30
N ALA A 235 2.47 -12.28 -3.79
CA ALA A 235 1.97 -11.36 -4.82
C ALA A 235 0.48 -11.12 -4.65
N CYS A 236 0.01 -9.99 -5.17
CA CYS A 236 -1.40 -9.70 -5.34
C CYS A 236 -1.65 -8.93 -6.65
N ALA A 237 -2.87 -9.05 -7.16
CA ALA A 237 -3.32 -8.41 -8.39
C ALA A 237 -4.79 -8.02 -8.29
N LEU A 238 -5.16 -6.98 -9.05
CA LEU A 238 -6.54 -6.50 -9.19
C LEU A 238 -6.87 -6.31 -10.66
N VAL A 239 -8.05 -6.76 -11.07
CA VAL A 239 -8.58 -6.54 -12.42
C VAL A 239 -9.46 -5.30 -12.40
N VAL A 240 -9.14 -4.34 -13.26
CA VAL A 240 -9.91 -3.11 -13.45
C VAL A 240 -10.52 -3.13 -14.84
N ALA A 241 -11.83 -2.87 -14.91
CA ALA A 241 -12.58 -2.80 -16.16
C ALA A 241 -13.60 -1.64 -16.11
N THR A 242 -14.26 -1.34 -17.22
CA THR A 242 -15.36 -0.37 -17.23
C THR A 242 -16.58 -0.92 -16.49
N ALA A 243 -17.42 -0.04 -15.94
CA ALA A 243 -18.68 -0.42 -15.30
C ALA A 243 -19.64 -1.18 -16.25
N GLU A 244 -19.53 -0.93 -17.57
CA GLU A 244 -20.28 -1.66 -18.58
C GLU A 244 -19.83 -3.13 -18.65
N ARG A 245 -18.51 -3.36 -18.74
CA ARG A 245 -17.91 -4.70 -18.74
C ARG A 245 -18.09 -5.43 -17.40
N ALA A 246 -18.11 -4.68 -16.31
CA ALA A 246 -18.28 -5.22 -14.97
C ALA A 246 -19.60 -5.99 -14.77
N ARG A 247 -20.64 -5.72 -15.59
CA ARG A 247 -21.92 -6.45 -15.56
C ARG A 247 -21.80 -7.90 -15.99
N ASP A 248 -20.78 -8.20 -16.81
CA ASP A 248 -20.51 -9.55 -17.33
C ASP A 248 -19.58 -10.34 -16.40
N CYS A 249 -19.08 -9.71 -15.34
CA CYS A 249 -18.17 -10.34 -14.39
C CYS A 249 -18.94 -11.13 -13.33
N ARG A 250 -18.27 -12.16 -12.80
CA ARG A 250 -18.88 -13.06 -11.80
C ARG A 250 -19.08 -12.41 -10.43
N THR A 251 -18.15 -11.52 -10.07
CA THR A 251 -18.12 -10.88 -8.76
C THR A 251 -18.83 -9.54 -8.75
N ARG A 252 -19.26 -9.11 -7.56
CA ARG A 252 -19.80 -7.77 -7.37
C ARG A 252 -18.73 -6.73 -7.66
N PRO A 253 -18.97 -5.79 -8.60
CA PRO A 253 -18.01 -4.75 -8.89
C PRO A 253 -17.84 -3.77 -7.73
N VAL A 254 -16.63 -3.26 -7.56
CA VAL A 254 -16.34 -2.16 -6.62
C VAL A 254 -15.96 -0.93 -7.43
N GLU A 255 -16.71 0.14 -7.28
CA GLU A 255 -16.50 1.38 -8.05
C GLU A 255 -15.29 2.16 -7.51
N LEU A 256 -14.48 2.71 -8.40
CA LEU A 256 -13.46 3.69 -8.04
C LEU A 256 -14.12 5.08 -8.02
N LEU A 257 -14.53 5.54 -6.84
CA LEU A 257 -15.21 6.83 -6.65
C LEU A 257 -14.26 7.99 -6.94
N ALA A 258 -13.03 7.93 -6.44
CA ALA A 258 -11.99 8.91 -6.67
C ALA A 258 -10.60 8.33 -6.49
N SER A 259 -9.62 8.98 -7.11
CA SER A 259 -8.21 8.71 -6.90
C SER A 259 -7.42 10.02 -6.85
N ALA A 260 -6.32 10.03 -6.10
CA ALA A 260 -5.36 11.12 -6.11
C ALA A 260 -3.94 10.58 -5.92
N GLN A 261 -2.96 11.23 -6.55
CA GLN A 261 -1.54 10.89 -6.40
C GLN A 261 -0.68 12.15 -6.49
N GLY A 262 0.54 12.08 -5.96
CA GLY A 262 1.52 13.16 -6.05
C GLY A 262 2.02 13.64 -4.70
N THR A 263 2.41 14.91 -4.66
CA THR A 263 2.98 15.57 -3.47
C THR A 263 2.57 17.05 -3.43
N VAL A 264 3.00 17.76 -2.40
CA VAL A 264 2.90 19.20 -2.28
C VAL A 264 4.30 19.83 -2.34
N GLN A 265 4.36 21.15 -2.50
CA GLN A 265 5.63 21.88 -2.52
C GLN A 265 6.44 21.66 -1.24
N GLY A 266 7.74 21.57 -1.36
CA GLY A 266 8.68 21.37 -0.26
C GLY A 266 8.99 19.93 0.08
N TYR A 267 8.17 18.97 -0.36
CA TYR A 267 8.46 17.56 -0.18
C TYR A 267 9.32 17.04 -1.34
N GLY A 268 10.44 16.44 -1.00
CA GLY A 268 11.27 15.68 -1.91
C GLY A 268 10.97 14.18 -1.83
N TRP A 269 11.93 13.35 -2.23
CA TRP A 269 11.80 11.91 -2.18
C TRP A 269 11.75 11.39 -0.73
N GLY A 270 10.54 11.13 -0.25
CA GLY A 270 10.29 10.65 1.10
C GLY A 270 10.87 11.58 2.18
N PRO A 271 11.09 11.08 3.40
CA PRO A 271 11.69 11.86 4.47
C PRO A 271 13.16 12.22 4.23
N PHE A 272 13.80 11.61 3.23
CA PHE A 272 15.22 11.88 2.92
C PHE A 272 15.49 13.24 2.26
N ALA A 273 14.48 13.88 1.69
CA ALA A 273 14.65 15.12 0.95
C ALA A 273 13.74 16.27 1.44
N THR A 274 13.20 16.14 2.64
CA THR A 274 12.32 17.14 3.25
C THR A 274 13.13 18.21 3.98
N VAL A 275 14.04 18.87 3.28
CA VAL A 275 14.96 19.87 3.90
C VAL A 275 14.42 21.30 3.87
N ASN A 276 13.37 21.57 3.10
CA ASN A 276 12.85 22.92 2.86
C ASN A 276 11.35 23.05 3.16
N ILE A 277 10.80 22.16 4.00
CA ILE A 277 9.41 22.28 4.46
C ILE A 277 9.35 23.05 5.77
N PRO A 278 8.27 23.81 6.00
CA PRO A 278 8.00 24.41 7.29
C PRO A 278 7.98 23.36 8.40
N ASP A 279 8.41 23.74 9.60
CA ASP A 279 8.53 22.84 10.74
C ASP A 279 7.22 22.11 11.07
N GLU A 280 6.09 22.79 10.93
CA GLU A 280 4.76 22.23 11.16
C GLU A 280 4.38 21.12 10.15
N HIS A 281 4.96 21.15 8.96
CA HIS A 281 4.73 20.12 7.94
C HIS A 281 5.69 18.95 8.07
N PHE A 282 6.80 19.10 8.80
CA PHE A 282 7.77 18.01 8.96
C PHE A 282 7.20 16.82 9.76
N ALA A 283 6.21 17.05 10.62
CA ALA A 283 5.50 16.02 11.37
C ALA A 283 4.28 15.45 10.64
N SER A 284 4.24 15.55 9.31
CA SER A 284 3.20 15.00 8.44
C SER A 284 3.72 13.76 7.70
N GLY A 285 2.81 12.91 7.26
CA GLY A 285 3.10 11.81 6.34
C GLY A 285 3.24 12.27 4.87
N GLY A 286 3.04 13.56 4.58
CA GLY A 286 3.07 14.11 3.22
C GLY A 286 1.80 13.85 2.41
N GLY A 287 0.74 13.33 3.04
CA GLY A 287 -0.53 12.96 2.41
C GLY A 287 -1.53 14.09 2.21
N THR A 288 -1.36 15.24 2.87
CA THR A 288 -2.35 16.33 2.92
C THR A 288 -2.84 16.80 1.55
N GLY A 289 -1.92 16.98 0.58
CA GLY A 289 -2.28 17.40 -0.77
C GLY A 289 -3.01 16.32 -1.57
N VAL A 290 -2.71 15.05 -1.31
CA VAL A 290 -3.43 13.91 -1.91
C VAL A 290 -4.83 13.81 -1.31
N ALA A 291 -4.94 13.89 0.02
CA ALA A 291 -6.21 13.87 0.73
C ALA A 291 -7.16 14.97 0.25
N ARG A 292 -6.70 16.23 0.20
CA ARG A 292 -7.50 17.35 -0.28
C ARG A 292 -8.06 17.08 -1.67
N ARG A 293 -7.22 16.68 -2.64
CA ARG A 293 -7.66 16.39 -4.02
C ARG A 293 -8.58 15.17 -4.10
N LEU A 294 -8.38 14.17 -3.24
CA LEU A 294 -9.24 12.99 -3.17
C LEU A 294 -10.66 13.38 -2.75
N TRP A 295 -10.78 14.12 -1.66
CA TRP A 295 -12.07 14.59 -1.13
C TRP A 295 -12.78 15.55 -2.09
N GLU A 296 -12.05 16.50 -2.69
CA GLU A 296 -12.59 17.41 -3.71
C GLU A 296 -13.18 16.65 -4.92
N ARG A 297 -12.47 15.60 -5.40
CA ARG A 297 -12.92 14.80 -6.56
C ARG A 297 -14.09 13.90 -6.24
N ALA A 298 -14.12 13.37 -5.05
CA ALA A 298 -15.21 12.50 -4.59
C ALA A 298 -16.48 13.28 -4.22
N GLY A 299 -16.36 14.55 -3.86
CA GLY A 299 -17.44 15.32 -3.23
C GLY A 299 -17.82 14.78 -1.86
N LEU A 300 -16.90 14.07 -1.20
CA LEU A 300 -17.05 13.44 0.10
C LEU A 300 -15.99 13.96 1.07
N GLY A 301 -16.07 13.53 2.31
CA GLY A 301 -15.07 13.81 3.34
C GLY A 301 -14.77 12.61 4.22
N PRO A 302 -13.85 12.71 5.19
CA PRO A 302 -13.48 11.59 6.04
C PRO A 302 -14.65 10.97 6.82
N GLY A 303 -15.68 11.76 7.15
CA GLY A 303 -16.89 11.26 7.82
C GLY A 303 -17.78 10.34 6.99
N ALA A 304 -17.52 10.20 5.68
CA ALA A 304 -18.23 9.26 4.80
C ALA A 304 -17.56 7.89 4.71
N VAL A 305 -16.41 7.69 5.35
CA VAL A 305 -15.62 6.45 5.26
C VAL A 305 -16.05 5.47 6.35
N ASP A 306 -16.52 4.29 5.94
CA ASP A 306 -16.94 3.22 6.86
C ASP A 306 -15.78 2.34 7.31
N VAL A 307 -14.78 2.15 6.43
CA VAL A 307 -13.60 1.34 6.69
C VAL A 307 -12.39 1.93 5.97
N ALA A 308 -11.21 1.87 6.60
CA ALA A 308 -10.00 2.40 6.02
C ALA A 308 -8.91 1.32 5.90
N GLN A 309 -8.14 1.36 4.81
CA GLN A 309 -6.94 0.58 4.62
C GLN A 309 -5.77 1.54 4.48
N ILE A 310 -5.09 1.79 5.58
CA ILE A 310 -4.03 2.79 5.69
C ILE A 310 -2.67 2.09 5.62
N TYR A 311 -1.81 2.55 4.72
CA TYR A 311 -0.49 1.98 4.54
C TYR A 311 0.35 2.07 5.83
N ASP A 312 0.72 0.94 6.35
CA ASP A 312 1.31 0.74 7.67
C ASP A 312 2.70 0.10 7.62
N HIS A 313 3.59 0.66 6.77
CA HIS A 313 4.99 0.23 6.82
C HIS A 313 5.65 0.52 8.17
N PHE A 314 5.14 1.52 8.92
CA PHE A 314 5.42 1.77 10.33
C PHE A 314 4.14 2.20 11.04
N SER A 315 3.95 1.76 12.28
CA SER A 315 2.76 2.10 13.08
C SER A 315 2.57 3.62 13.24
N GLY A 316 3.65 4.37 13.43
CA GLY A 316 3.61 5.83 13.52
C GLY A 316 3.12 6.51 12.23
N CYS A 317 3.38 5.89 11.05
CA CYS A 317 2.91 6.43 9.78
C CYS A 317 1.38 6.32 9.62
N VAL A 318 0.75 5.37 10.30
CA VAL A 318 -0.72 5.30 10.38
C VAL A 318 -1.26 6.54 11.12
N ILE A 319 -0.64 6.91 12.24
CA ILE A 319 -1.01 8.11 13.01
C ILE A 319 -0.90 9.36 12.12
N LEU A 320 0.24 9.54 11.44
CA LEU A 320 0.44 10.68 10.54
C LEU A 320 -0.58 10.71 9.39
N SER A 321 -0.91 9.54 8.83
CA SER A 321 -1.88 9.43 7.73
C SER A 321 -3.30 9.74 8.19
N LEU A 322 -3.72 9.32 9.38
CA LEU A 322 -5.03 9.65 9.94
C LEU A 322 -5.23 11.16 10.07
N GLU A 323 -4.19 11.87 10.52
CA GLU A 323 -4.19 13.32 10.59
C GLU A 323 -4.16 13.98 9.20
N ASP A 324 -3.33 13.50 8.29
CA ASP A 324 -3.21 14.04 6.92
C ASP A 324 -4.52 13.90 6.13
N PHE A 325 -5.26 12.81 6.35
CA PHE A 325 -6.55 12.56 5.69
C PHE A 325 -7.75 13.15 6.46
N GLY A 326 -7.51 13.79 7.61
CA GLY A 326 -8.52 14.58 8.35
C GLY A 326 -9.46 13.76 9.21
N PHE A 327 -9.09 12.54 9.63
CA PHE A 327 -9.88 11.75 10.58
C PHE A 327 -9.78 12.29 12.02
N CYS A 328 -8.70 12.98 12.31
CA CYS A 328 -8.49 13.74 13.54
C CYS A 328 -7.64 14.99 13.25
N ALA A 329 -7.63 15.93 14.18
CA ALA A 329 -6.81 17.12 14.04
C ALA A 329 -5.31 16.78 14.14
N ARG A 330 -4.47 17.69 13.62
CA ARG A 330 -3.01 17.56 13.72
C ARG A 330 -2.58 17.52 15.18
N GLY A 331 -1.82 16.48 15.56
CA GLY A 331 -1.36 16.24 16.93
C GLY A 331 -2.31 15.39 17.79
N GLU A 332 -3.51 15.09 17.34
CA GLU A 332 -4.48 14.27 18.06
C GLU A 332 -4.47 12.79 17.67
N GLY A 333 -3.69 12.41 16.67
CA GLY A 333 -3.65 11.04 16.15
C GLY A 333 -3.21 10.02 17.20
N GLY A 334 -2.34 10.38 18.15
CA GLY A 334 -1.94 9.50 19.24
C GLY A 334 -3.12 9.12 20.16
N PRO A 335 -3.79 10.06 20.83
CA PRO A 335 -5.00 9.79 21.60
C PRO A 335 -6.12 9.13 20.77
N TYR A 336 -6.26 9.53 19.51
CA TYR A 336 -7.26 8.98 18.59
C TYR A 336 -7.09 7.47 18.42
N VAL A 337 -5.88 6.98 18.12
CA VAL A 337 -5.65 5.53 17.99
C VAL A 337 -5.75 4.79 19.34
N ALA A 338 -5.38 5.43 20.44
CA ALA A 338 -5.48 4.84 21.77
C ALA A 338 -6.92 4.68 22.27
N SER A 339 -7.88 5.41 21.69
CA SER A 339 -9.32 5.27 22.01
C SER A 339 -9.94 3.96 21.54
N GLY A 340 -9.22 3.16 20.74
CA GLY A 340 -9.74 1.93 20.16
C GLY A 340 -10.54 2.14 18.87
N VAL A 341 -10.52 3.33 18.31
CA VAL A 341 -11.29 3.71 17.11
C VAL A 341 -10.99 2.83 15.89
N LEU A 342 -9.77 2.28 15.78
CA LEU A 342 -9.33 1.45 14.65
C LEU A 342 -9.76 -0.02 14.76
N ALA A 343 -10.30 -0.42 15.91
CA ALA A 343 -10.56 -1.83 16.21
C ALA A 343 -11.77 -2.39 15.44
N TRP A 344 -11.70 -3.65 15.09
CA TRP A 344 -12.85 -4.45 14.68
C TRP A 344 -13.00 -5.65 15.63
N PRO A 345 -14.22 -5.93 16.12
CA PRO A 345 -15.43 -5.12 16.01
C PRO A 345 -15.40 -3.91 16.97
N GLY A 346 -16.22 -2.91 16.69
CA GLY A 346 -16.63 -1.88 17.65
C GLY A 346 -15.89 -0.53 17.56
N GLY A 347 -14.82 -0.41 16.80
CA GLY A 347 -14.21 0.89 16.49
C GLY A 347 -15.07 1.68 15.51
N ALA A 348 -15.01 3.01 15.61
CA ALA A 348 -15.76 3.90 14.71
C ALA A 348 -15.13 4.01 13.30
N LEU A 349 -13.86 3.66 13.15
CA LEU A 349 -13.15 3.58 11.87
C LEU A 349 -12.31 2.30 11.82
N PRO A 350 -12.91 1.12 11.65
CA PRO A 350 -12.14 -0.11 11.54
C PRO A 350 -11.07 0.02 10.45
N THR A 351 -9.81 -0.24 10.82
CA THR A 351 -8.68 0.06 9.94
C THR A 351 -7.79 -1.17 9.80
N ASN A 352 -7.31 -1.44 8.57
CA ASN A 352 -6.45 -2.59 8.23
C ASN A 352 -7.01 -3.90 8.77
N THR A 353 -8.24 -4.19 8.42
CA THR A 353 -9.06 -5.29 8.93
C THR A 353 -8.51 -6.68 8.61
N HIS A 354 -7.58 -6.78 7.65
CA HIS A 354 -6.82 -8.00 7.31
C HIS A 354 -5.55 -8.21 8.17
N GLY A 355 -5.12 -7.17 8.91
CA GLY A 355 -3.90 -7.17 9.70
C GLY A 355 -2.79 -6.25 9.18
N GLY A 356 -2.95 -5.69 8.01
CA GLY A 356 -2.03 -4.73 7.40
C GLY A 356 -0.65 -5.29 7.07
N SER A 357 0.25 -4.40 6.71
CA SER A 357 1.67 -4.73 6.47
C SER A 357 2.40 -5.13 7.75
N LEU A 358 1.88 -4.70 8.91
CA LEU A 358 2.45 -5.03 10.22
C LEU A 358 2.18 -6.48 10.63
N SER A 359 1.14 -7.13 10.09
CA SER A 359 0.75 -8.46 10.59
C SER A 359 0.24 -9.45 9.55
N GLU A 360 -0.35 -9.02 8.42
CA GLU A 360 -0.71 -9.94 7.35
C GLU A 360 0.50 -10.24 6.46
N ALA A 361 0.88 -9.30 5.61
CA ALA A 361 2.01 -9.39 4.71
C ALA A 361 2.35 -8.01 4.13
N TYR A 362 3.57 -7.81 3.73
CA TYR A 362 4.03 -6.59 3.11
C TYR A 362 4.20 -6.79 1.60
N ILE A 363 3.16 -6.47 0.83
CA ILE A 363 3.19 -6.52 -0.64
C ILE A 363 3.12 -5.09 -1.21
N HIS A 364 3.92 -4.20 -0.63
CA HIS A 364 3.96 -2.76 -0.93
C HIS A 364 2.57 -2.09 -0.94
N GLY A 365 1.65 -2.58 -0.09
CA GLY A 365 0.32 -1.99 0.13
C GLY A 365 -0.73 -2.33 -0.92
N LEU A 366 -0.44 -3.13 -1.95
CA LEU A 366 -1.48 -3.54 -2.90
C LEU A 366 -2.50 -4.49 -2.26
N ASN A 367 -2.09 -5.28 -1.27
CA ASN A 367 -2.97 -6.10 -0.44
C ASN A 367 -3.99 -5.27 0.37
N HIS A 368 -3.71 -4.01 0.69
CA HIS A 368 -4.70 -3.10 1.28
C HIS A 368 -5.85 -2.81 0.32
N VAL A 369 -5.56 -2.64 -0.98
CA VAL A 369 -6.61 -2.46 -1.99
C VAL A 369 -7.45 -3.73 -2.13
N VAL A 370 -6.82 -4.90 -2.11
CA VAL A 370 -7.52 -6.21 -2.11
C VAL A 370 -8.47 -6.31 -0.92
N GLU A 371 -8.03 -5.95 0.28
CA GLU A 371 -8.90 -5.96 1.47
C GLU A 371 -10.04 -4.93 1.35
N GLY A 372 -9.77 -3.73 0.85
CA GLY A 372 -10.81 -2.72 0.60
C GLY A 372 -11.90 -3.24 -0.33
N VAL A 373 -11.53 -3.98 -1.37
CA VAL A 373 -12.49 -4.64 -2.28
C VAL A 373 -13.29 -5.72 -1.53
N ARG A 374 -12.66 -6.56 -0.73
CA ARG A 374 -13.33 -7.60 0.06
C ARG A 374 -14.32 -7.01 1.05
N GLN A 375 -13.98 -5.91 1.72
CA GLN A 375 -14.89 -5.21 2.62
C GLN A 375 -16.18 -4.77 1.90
N LEU A 376 -16.06 -4.17 0.73
CA LEU A 376 -17.20 -3.68 -0.03
C LEU A 376 -18.00 -4.79 -0.72
N ARG A 377 -17.41 -5.97 -0.92
CA ARG A 377 -18.09 -7.18 -1.39
C ARG A 377 -18.79 -7.97 -0.29
N GLY A 378 -18.42 -7.79 0.97
CA GLY A 378 -18.89 -8.60 2.09
C GLY A 378 -18.11 -9.91 2.26
N GLU A 379 -16.86 -9.95 1.84
CA GLU A 379 -15.99 -11.15 1.79
C GLU A 379 -14.80 -11.07 2.75
N ALA A 380 -14.69 -9.99 3.53
CA ALA A 380 -13.57 -9.79 4.44
C ALA A 380 -13.68 -10.65 5.71
N THR A 381 -12.53 -11.03 6.28
CA THR A 381 -12.50 -11.85 7.51
C THR A 381 -12.99 -11.05 8.73
N CYS A 382 -12.54 -9.80 8.86
CA CYS A 382 -13.07 -8.86 9.85
C CYS A 382 -14.04 -7.90 9.14
N GLN A 383 -15.19 -8.43 8.71
CA GLN A 383 -16.16 -7.73 7.91
C GLN A 383 -16.83 -6.59 8.67
N VAL A 384 -16.78 -5.38 8.10
CA VAL A 384 -17.59 -4.24 8.56
C VAL A 384 -18.95 -4.32 7.90
N ASP A 385 -19.98 -4.57 8.69
CA ASP A 385 -21.34 -4.73 8.18
C ASP A 385 -21.85 -3.43 7.56
N GLY A 386 -22.41 -3.55 6.36
CA GLY A 386 -22.99 -2.40 5.67
C GLY A 386 -21.99 -1.40 5.11
N ALA A 387 -20.68 -1.70 5.07
CA ALA A 387 -19.68 -0.79 4.51
C ALA A 387 -20.01 -0.44 3.05
N GLU A 388 -20.10 0.86 2.77
CA GLU A 388 -20.36 1.43 1.44
C GLU A 388 -19.17 2.18 0.87
N VAL A 389 -18.32 2.76 1.73
CA VAL A 389 -17.16 3.57 1.34
C VAL A 389 -15.90 3.10 2.05
N CYS A 390 -14.89 2.75 1.28
CA CYS A 390 -13.57 2.38 1.77
C CYS A 390 -12.49 3.34 1.28
N LEU A 391 -11.73 3.92 2.21
CA LEU A 391 -10.50 4.63 1.88
C LEU A 391 -9.34 3.65 1.82
N VAL A 392 -8.52 3.73 0.78
CA VAL A 392 -7.21 3.06 0.73
C VAL A 392 -6.12 4.09 0.51
N THR A 393 -5.09 4.10 1.38
CA THR A 393 -3.92 4.97 1.21
C THR A 393 -2.68 4.16 0.87
N SER A 394 -1.80 4.77 0.09
CA SER A 394 -0.41 4.32 -0.08
C SER A 394 0.49 4.99 0.95
N ALA A 395 1.80 4.73 0.90
CA ALA A 395 2.76 5.14 1.92
C ALA A 395 2.56 6.57 2.46
N ALA A 396 2.79 6.74 3.74
CA ALA A 396 3.26 8.01 4.25
C ALA A 396 4.62 8.31 3.63
N GLY A 397 4.82 9.53 3.19
CA GLY A 397 5.98 9.93 2.38
C GLY A 397 5.58 10.27 0.96
N VAL A 398 6.49 10.74 0.17
CA VAL A 398 6.18 11.40 -1.10
C VAL A 398 7.06 10.92 -2.23
N PRO A 399 6.49 10.83 -3.44
CA PRO A 399 5.07 10.99 -3.75
C PRO A 399 4.22 9.87 -3.15
N THR A 400 2.94 10.13 -2.89
CA THR A 400 1.98 9.16 -2.36
C THR A 400 0.70 9.13 -3.19
N SER A 401 -0.20 8.22 -2.89
CA SER A 401 -1.47 8.06 -3.59
C SER A 401 -2.56 7.52 -2.68
N ALA A 402 -3.81 7.69 -3.09
CA ALA A 402 -4.97 7.15 -2.38
C ALA A 402 -6.13 6.87 -3.34
N LEU A 403 -6.99 5.95 -2.95
CA LEU A 403 -8.24 5.60 -3.63
C LEU A 403 -9.39 5.75 -2.65
N LEU A 404 -10.52 6.18 -3.17
CA LEU A 404 -11.81 6.04 -2.51
C LEU A 404 -12.63 5.04 -3.32
N LEU A 405 -13.00 3.94 -2.69
CA LEU A 405 -13.74 2.84 -3.27
C LEU A 405 -15.18 2.87 -2.78
N GLY A 406 -16.12 2.51 -3.63
CA GLY A 406 -17.54 2.48 -3.32
C GLY A 406 -18.20 1.16 -3.68
N ARG A 407 -19.17 0.78 -2.87
CA ARG A 407 -20.03 -0.37 -3.12
C ARG A 407 -21.03 -0.01 -4.22
N GLN A 408 -21.18 -0.89 -5.23
CA GLN A 408 -22.25 -0.79 -6.23
C GLN A 408 -23.52 -1.50 -5.78
#